data_fa05565c3c7d66cbadd2fbcad0e2dbe4
#
_entry.id   fa05565c3c7d66cbadd2fbcad0e2dbe4
#
_cell.length_a   1.000
_cell.length_b   1.000
_cell.length_c   1.000
_cell.angle_alpha   90.00
_cell.angle_beta   90.00
_cell.angle_gamma   90.00
#
_symmetry.space_group_name_H-M   'P 1'
#
loop_
_entity.id
_entity.type
_entity.pdbx_description
1 polymer ?
#
loop_
_entity_poly.entity_id
_entity_poly.type
_entity_poly.pdbx_seq_one_letter_code
_entity_poly.pdbx_strand_id
1 'polypeptide(L)'
;MRDNIPNALHGERLDRVIAIMTGLSRSAVSALIKSNQVLRNGQIAQSISEKVVEGDELEVHLEPGNSDIASLDGDSEVLFRIVYSDEDIVVIDKPVGLVVHPGAGNNQSTLANGLIHHFPEMAAVGPINRPGIVHRLDKDTTGLLVCARTQEALETLTVALGEREIERVYLTIVAGRPDAPKGTIDAPIGRSRRARTRMTISEEGREARTHYELLESWANPKEASLLRCKLESGRTHQIRVHLRAINTPVLGDSIYGKPDPFGIGRPLLHAAELSFQHPVSKKNMSFLAPMPPDFEMAVDTFRARNI
;
A
#
# COMPACT_ATOMS: atom_id res chain seq x y z
N MET A 1 -14.17 -27.54 -2.27
CA MET A 1 -12.82 -27.68 -1.67
C MET A 1 -13.00 -28.18 -0.25
N ARG A 2 -12.23 -29.18 0.21
CA ARG A 2 -12.33 -29.76 1.54
C ARG A 2 -10.93 -30.01 2.08
N ASP A 3 -10.62 -29.56 3.32
CA ASP A 3 -9.31 -29.70 3.91
C ASP A 3 -9.39 -29.59 5.44
N ASN A 4 -8.40 -30.15 6.15
CA ASN A 4 -8.30 -30.10 7.61
C ASN A 4 -7.39 -28.95 8.06
N ILE A 5 -7.77 -28.31 9.16
CA ILE A 5 -7.01 -27.19 9.72
C ILE A 5 -5.72 -27.70 10.38
N PRO A 6 -4.54 -27.29 9.87
CA PRO A 6 -3.28 -27.63 10.49
C PRO A 6 -3.05 -26.85 11.79
N ASN A 7 -2.17 -27.35 12.65
CA ASN A 7 -1.81 -26.71 13.93
C ASN A 7 -1.41 -25.24 13.79
N ALA A 8 -0.69 -24.90 12.72
CA ALA A 8 -0.25 -23.53 12.44
C ALA A 8 -1.39 -22.51 12.28
N LEU A 9 -2.63 -22.96 12.03
CA LEU A 9 -3.82 -22.11 11.90
C LEU A 9 -4.77 -22.21 13.10
N HIS A 10 -4.39 -22.95 14.15
CA HIS A 10 -5.18 -23.05 15.37
C HIS A 10 -5.44 -21.67 15.99
N GLY A 11 -6.68 -21.39 16.36
CA GLY A 11 -7.09 -20.13 16.98
C GLY A 11 -7.23 -18.94 16.03
N GLU A 12 -6.92 -19.12 14.74
CA GLU A 12 -7.15 -18.12 13.74
C GLU A 12 -8.64 -17.96 13.41
N ARG A 13 -9.01 -16.83 12.82
CA ARG A 13 -10.40 -16.56 12.43
C ARG A 13 -10.76 -17.36 11.18
N LEU A 14 -11.98 -17.89 11.14
CA LEU A 14 -12.50 -18.65 10.00
C LEU A 14 -12.38 -17.91 8.67
N ASP A 15 -12.73 -16.60 8.63
CA ASP A 15 -12.61 -15.79 7.42
C ASP A 15 -11.17 -15.68 6.90
N ARG A 16 -10.19 -15.65 7.80
CA ARG A 16 -8.77 -15.61 7.45
C ARG A 16 -8.30 -16.95 6.92
N VAL A 17 -8.68 -18.02 7.58
CA VAL A 17 -8.27 -19.38 7.20
C VAL A 17 -8.80 -19.74 5.83
N ILE A 18 -10.10 -19.49 5.57
CA ILE A 18 -10.70 -19.74 4.26
C ILE A 18 -10.04 -18.87 3.19
N ALA A 19 -9.73 -17.59 3.48
CA ALA A 19 -9.02 -16.74 2.54
C ALA A 19 -7.63 -17.27 2.19
N ILE A 20 -6.92 -17.88 3.14
CA ILE A 20 -5.61 -18.54 2.91
C ILE A 20 -5.79 -19.79 2.05
N MET A 21 -6.76 -20.64 2.40
CA MET A 21 -7.00 -21.93 1.71
C MET A 21 -7.50 -21.75 0.27
N THR A 22 -8.33 -20.72 0.02
CA THR A 22 -9.02 -20.51 -1.26
C THR A 22 -8.40 -19.43 -2.12
N GLY A 23 -7.50 -18.60 -1.59
CA GLY A 23 -7.00 -17.39 -2.25
C GLY A 23 -8.04 -16.26 -2.36
N LEU A 24 -9.25 -16.46 -1.82
CA LEU A 24 -10.34 -15.48 -1.91
C LEU A 24 -10.11 -14.24 -1.05
N SER A 25 -10.68 -13.10 -1.45
CA SER A 25 -10.72 -11.93 -0.59
C SER A 25 -11.61 -12.18 0.64
N ARG A 26 -11.34 -11.49 1.77
CA ARG A 26 -12.19 -11.59 2.96
C ARG A 26 -13.65 -11.21 2.71
N SER A 27 -13.92 -10.31 1.75
CA SER A 27 -15.28 -9.95 1.34
C SER A 27 -15.97 -11.09 0.60
N ALA A 28 -15.26 -11.79 -0.30
CA ALA A 28 -15.75 -12.97 -0.98
C ALA A 28 -16.01 -14.13 0.02
N VAL A 29 -15.07 -14.37 0.94
CA VAL A 29 -15.27 -15.36 2.02
C VAL A 29 -16.48 -15.01 2.89
N SER A 30 -16.66 -13.72 3.22
CA SER A 30 -17.84 -13.26 3.97
C SER A 30 -19.15 -13.51 3.20
N ALA A 31 -19.15 -13.37 1.88
CA ALA A 31 -20.30 -13.69 1.04
C ALA A 31 -20.58 -15.20 1.03
N LEU A 32 -19.55 -16.05 0.89
CA LEU A 32 -19.68 -17.51 0.95
C LEU A 32 -20.26 -17.99 2.28
N ILE A 33 -19.80 -17.46 3.40
CA ILE A 33 -20.34 -17.80 4.73
C ILE A 33 -21.81 -17.37 4.84
N LYS A 34 -22.15 -16.14 4.40
CA LYS A 34 -23.54 -15.65 4.40
C LYS A 34 -24.48 -16.43 3.49
N SER A 35 -23.98 -16.99 2.41
CA SER A 35 -24.76 -17.83 1.48
C SER A 35 -24.75 -19.30 1.87
N ASN A 36 -24.29 -19.64 3.10
CA ASN A 36 -24.22 -21.00 3.62
C ASN A 36 -23.36 -21.98 2.80
N GLN A 37 -22.37 -21.44 2.08
CA GLN A 37 -21.47 -22.25 1.22
C GLN A 37 -20.20 -22.71 1.93
N VAL A 38 -20.11 -22.51 3.24
CA VAL A 38 -19.01 -22.95 4.09
C VAL A 38 -19.54 -23.87 5.19
N LEU A 39 -18.99 -25.08 5.25
CA LEU A 39 -19.25 -26.01 6.36
C LEU A 39 -17.98 -26.19 7.19
N ARG A 40 -18.16 -26.29 8.49
CA ARG A 40 -17.14 -26.66 9.46
C ARG A 40 -17.62 -27.92 10.18
N ASN A 41 -16.86 -28.99 10.12
CA ASN A 41 -17.22 -30.28 10.71
C ASN A 41 -18.62 -30.76 10.26
N GLY A 42 -18.96 -30.54 8.98
CA GLY A 42 -20.26 -30.90 8.40
C GLY A 42 -21.43 -29.97 8.76
N GLN A 43 -21.21 -28.90 9.53
CA GLN A 43 -22.24 -27.91 9.89
C GLN A 43 -21.98 -26.57 9.22
N ILE A 44 -23.04 -25.87 8.79
CA ILE A 44 -22.93 -24.55 8.18
C ILE A 44 -22.28 -23.58 9.17
N ALA A 45 -21.20 -22.91 8.72
CA ALA A 45 -20.52 -21.90 9.52
C ALA A 45 -21.41 -20.68 9.75
N GLN A 46 -21.62 -20.32 11.03
CA GLN A 46 -22.58 -19.27 11.44
C GLN A 46 -21.93 -17.87 11.49
N SER A 47 -20.62 -17.77 11.68
CA SER A 47 -19.93 -16.50 11.89
C SER A 47 -18.57 -16.44 11.22
N ILE A 48 -18.33 -15.34 10.51
CA ILE A 48 -17.03 -14.99 9.92
C ILE A 48 -15.89 -14.86 10.94
N SER A 49 -16.22 -14.58 12.20
CA SER A 49 -15.23 -14.35 13.27
C SER A 49 -14.98 -15.56 14.15
N GLU A 50 -15.62 -16.70 13.88
CA GLU A 50 -15.33 -17.94 14.59
C GLU A 50 -13.83 -18.26 14.54
N LYS A 51 -13.32 -18.82 15.64
CA LYS A 51 -11.95 -19.32 15.69
C LYS A 51 -11.95 -20.80 15.31
N VAL A 52 -11.07 -21.17 14.40
CA VAL A 52 -10.88 -22.57 14.02
C VAL A 52 -9.99 -23.28 15.03
N VAL A 53 -10.15 -24.61 15.14
CA VAL A 53 -9.35 -25.47 15.98
C VAL A 53 -8.56 -26.42 15.07
N GLU A 54 -7.36 -26.83 15.49
CA GLU A 54 -6.60 -27.87 14.82
C GLU A 54 -7.46 -29.12 14.63
N GLY A 55 -7.43 -29.68 13.43
CA GLY A 55 -8.24 -30.86 13.06
C GLY A 55 -9.67 -30.55 12.63
N ASP A 56 -10.14 -29.29 12.74
CA ASP A 56 -11.43 -28.94 12.13
C ASP A 56 -11.39 -29.22 10.62
N GLU A 57 -12.46 -29.85 10.13
CA GLU A 57 -12.66 -30.05 8.71
C GLU A 57 -13.44 -28.86 8.13
N LEU A 58 -12.84 -28.18 7.17
CA LEU A 58 -13.52 -27.11 6.42
C LEU A 58 -13.88 -27.59 5.02
N GLU A 59 -15.13 -27.41 4.68
CA GLU A 59 -15.65 -27.64 3.33
C GLU A 59 -16.20 -26.34 2.77
N VAL A 60 -15.64 -25.89 1.62
CA VAL A 60 -16.06 -24.68 0.93
C VAL A 60 -16.64 -25.05 -0.40
N HIS A 61 -17.93 -24.81 -0.57
CA HIS A 61 -18.64 -25.00 -1.84
C HIS A 61 -18.43 -23.78 -2.74
N LEU A 62 -17.57 -23.97 -3.73
CA LEU A 62 -17.37 -22.98 -4.79
C LEU A 62 -18.22 -23.42 -5.96
N GLU A 63 -19.35 -22.75 -6.25
CA GLU A 63 -20.15 -23.06 -7.41
C GLU A 63 -19.35 -22.80 -8.71
N PRO A 64 -19.32 -23.75 -9.66
CA PRO A 64 -18.76 -23.51 -11.00
C PRO A 64 -19.66 -22.48 -11.71
N GLY A 65 -19.29 -21.23 -11.70
CA GLY A 65 -20.06 -20.12 -12.29
C GLY A 65 -20.22 -18.92 -11.39
N ASN A 66 -20.04 -19.06 -10.08
CA ASN A 66 -19.92 -17.93 -9.16
C ASN A 66 -18.43 -17.65 -8.84
N SER A 67 -17.60 -17.88 -9.83
CA SER A 67 -16.22 -17.39 -9.85
C SER A 67 -16.21 -15.89 -10.15
N ASP A 68 -16.84 -15.10 -9.29
CA ASP A 68 -16.34 -13.75 -9.00
C ASP A 68 -15.01 -13.83 -8.21
N ILE A 69 -14.24 -14.92 -8.38
CA ILE A 69 -12.80 -14.87 -8.50
C ILE A 69 -12.59 -14.28 -9.90
N ALA A 70 -12.90 -12.99 -10.04
CA ALA A 70 -12.42 -12.27 -11.18
C ALA A 70 -10.90 -12.46 -11.14
N SER A 71 -10.39 -13.37 -11.96
CA SER A 71 -8.99 -13.37 -12.32
C SER A 71 -8.69 -11.92 -12.64
N LEU A 72 -7.67 -11.38 -12.02
CA LEU A 72 -7.32 -10.00 -12.32
C LEU A 72 -6.78 -10.05 -13.76
N ASP A 73 -7.56 -9.53 -14.71
CA ASP A 73 -7.17 -9.53 -16.12
C ASP A 73 -6.13 -8.44 -16.37
N GLY A 74 -5.21 -8.71 -17.29
CA GLY A 74 -4.26 -7.72 -17.77
C GLY A 74 -4.98 -6.57 -18.49
N ASP A 75 -4.55 -5.34 -18.25
CA ASP A 75 -5.11 -4.13 -18.86
C ASP A 75 -3.99 -3.32 -19.52
N SER A 76 -4.00 -3.25 -20.87
CA SER A 76 -3.01 -2.50 -21.67
C SER A 76 -3.14 -0.99 -21.56
N GLU A 77 -4.30 -0.49 -21.12
CA GLU A 77 -4.54 0.95 -20.96
C GLU A 77 -3.93 1.49 -19.66
N VAL A 78 -3.48 0.63 -18.76
CA VAL A 78 -2.81 1.03 -17.51
C VAL A 78 -1.35 1.36 -17.78
N LEU A 79 -1.06 2.65 -17.86
CA LEU A 79 0.29 3.15 -18.17
C LEU A 79 1.09 3.47 -16.89
N PHE A 80 2.32 2.99 -16.85
CA PHE A 80 3.33 3.31 -15.83
C PHE A 80 4.74 3.14 -16.40
N ARG A 81 5.73 3.74 -15.76
CA ARG A 81 7.13 3.61 -16.19
C ARG A 81 7.81 2.45 -15.45
N ILE A 82 8.36 1.50 -16.19
CA ILE A 82 9.25 0.48 -15.64
C ILE A 82 10.64 1.12 -15.51
N VAL A 83 11.17 1.12 -14.28
CA VAL A 83 12.50 1.64 -13.94
C VAL A 83 13.55 0.54 -14.06
N TYR A 84 13.19 -0.67 -13.65
CA TYR A 84 14.02 -1.86 -13.71
C TYR A 84 13.13 -3.11 -13.75
N SER A 85 13.57 -4.13 -14.45
CA SER A 85 12.96 -5.46 -14.37
C SER A 85 13.98 -6.54 -14.68
N ASP A 86 13.86 -7.66 -14.01
CA ASP A 86 14.56 -8.92 -14.29
C ASP A 86 13.58 -10.09 -14.13
N GLU A 87 14.07 -11.32 -13.96
CA GLU A 87 13.23 -12.51 -13.83
C GLU A 87 12.45 -12.56 -12.51
N ASP A 88 12.94 -11.90 -11.45
CA ASP A 88 12.43 -12.01 -10.09
C ASP A 88 11.62 -10.80 -9.63
N ILE A 89 11.96 -9.60 -10.09
CA ILE A 89 11.35 -8.34 -9.63
C ILE A 89 11.08 -7.36 -10.77
N VAL A 90 10.18 -6.44 -10.51
CA VAL A 90 10.00 -5.23 -11.28
C VAL A 90 9.93 -4.01 -10.36
N VAL A 91 10.69 -2.95 -10.69
CA VAL A 91 10.60 -1.64 -10.03
C VAL A 91 9.93 -0.67 -10.99
N ILE A 92 8.88 -0.03 -10.52
CA ILE A 92 8.12 0.91 -11.33
C ILE A 92 8.13 2.30 -10.70
N ASP A 93 7.92 3.32 -11.53
CA ASP A 93 7.58 4.67 -11.13
C ASP A 93 6.09 4.91 -11.40
N LYS A 94 5.31 4.91 -10.32
CA LYS A 94 3.86 4.99 -10.38
C LYS A 94 3.41 6.43 -10.69
N PRO A 95 2.59 6.65 -11.72
CA PRO A 95 2.01 7.96 -11.98
C PRO A 95 0.95 8.34 -10.92
N VAL A 96 0.56 9.62 -10.92
CA VAL A 96 -0.58 10.12 -10.16
C VAL A 96 -1.89 9.48 -10.66
N GLY A 97 -2.88 9.34 -9.78
CA GLY A 97 -4.21 8.83 -10.13
C GLY A 97 -4.33 7.31 -10.26
N LEU A 98 -3.21 6.58 -10.31
CA LEU A 98 -3.21 5.12 -10.45
C LEU A 98 -3.33 4.44 -9.08
N VAL A 99 -4.37 3.61 -8.92
CA VAL A 99 -4.55 2.76 -7.74
C VAL A 99 -3.68 1.52 -7.87
N VAL A 100 -3.04 1.09 -6.78
CA VAL A 100 -2.08 -0.04 -6.82
C VAL A 100 -2.78 -1.38 -7.05
N HIS A 101 -3.88 -1.66 -6.37
CA HIS A 101 -4.60 -2.92 -6.48
C HIS A 101 -6.10 -2.71 -6.26
N PRO A 102 -6.98 -3.59 -6.76
CA PRO A 102 -8.42 -3.48 -6.57
C PRO A 102 -8.82 -3.31 -5.11
N GLY A 103 -9.82 -2.49 -4.88
CA GLY A 103 -10.37 -2.19 -3.55
C GLY A 103 -11.68 -1.42 -3.65
N ALA A 104 -12.25 -1.03 -2.50
CA ALA A 104 -13.52 -0.34 -2.44
C ALA A 104 -13.53 0.90 -3.36
N GLY A 105 -14.38 0.87 -4.38
CA GLY A 105 -14.56 1.96 -5.35
C GLY A 105 -13.61 1.97 -6.55
N ASN A 106 -12.66 1.01 -6.65
CA ASN A 106 -11.75 0.88 -7.79
C ASN A 106 -11.46 -0.61 -8.02
N ASN A 107 -12.27 -1.26 -8.86
CA ASN A 107 -12.17 -2.69 -9.10
C ASN A 107 -11.43 -3.06 -10.40
N GLN A 108 -11.14 -2.08 -11.25
CA GLN A 108 -10.53 -2.27 -12.56
C GLN A 108 -9.46 -1.19 -12.82
N SER A 109 -8.64 -1.40 -13.83
CA SER A 109 -7.60 -0.46 -14.30
C SER A 109 -6.66 -0.01 -13.18
N THR A 110 -6.22 -0.97 -12.35
CA THR A 110 -5.23 -0.74 -11.30
C THR A 110 -3.82 -1.10 -11.80
N LEU A 111 -2.79 -0.69 -11.05
CA LEU A 111 -1.41 -1.10 -11.35
C LEU A 111 -1.28 -2.62 -11.45
N ALA A 112 -2.00 -3.38 -10.61
CA ALA A 112 -2.02 -4.83 -10.66
C ALA A 112 -2.50 -5.36 -12.02
N ASN A 113 -3.51 -4.74 -12.63
CA ASN A 113 -3.97 -5.09 -13.98
C ASN A 113 -2.89 -4.80 -15.03
N GLY A 114 -2.25 -3.64 -14.96
CA GLY A 114 -1.15 -3.29 -15.87
C GLY A 114 0.07 -4.19 -15.70
N LEU A 115 0.41 -4.58 -14.46
CA LEU A 115 1.51 -5.52 -14.19
C LEU A 115 1.23 -6.90 -14.82
N ILE A 116 0.02 -7.44 -14.70
CA ILE A 116 -0.36 -8.71 -15.33
C ILE A 116 -0.30 -8.60 -16.86
N HIS A 117 -0.67 -7.45 -17.44
CA HIS A 117 -0.55 -7.24 -18.89
C HIS A 117 0.91 -7.33 -19.34
N HIS A 118 1.83 -6.66 -18.64
CA HIS A 118 3.26 -6.66 -18.99
C HIS A 118 3.99 -7.95 -18.58
N PHE A 119 3.56 -8.59 -17.51
CA PHE A 119 4.18 -9.75 -16.87
C PHE A 119 3.09 -10.77 -16.49
N PRO A 120 2.56 -11.54 -17.46
CA PRO A 120 1.43 -12.47 -17.25
C PRO A 120 1.69 -13.51 -16.15
N GLU A 121 2.96 -13.90 -15.94
CA GLU A 121 3.37 -14.83 -14.89
C GLU A 121 3.04 -14.33 -13.48
N MET A 122 2.98 -13.02 -13.28
CA MET A 122 2.63 -12.42 -11.98
C MET A 122 1.23 -12.78 -11.52
N ALA A 123 0.31 -13.17 -12.42
CA ALA A 123 -1.04 -13.59 -12.04
C ALA A 123 -1.05 -14.78 -11.05
N ALA A 124 0.00 -15.60 -11.05
CA ALA A 124 0.19 -16.72 -10.13
C ALA A 124 1.01 -16.37 -8.88
N VAL A 125 1.46 -15.11 -8.71
CA VAL A 125 2.36 -14.70 -7.63
C VAL A 125 1.58 -14.03 -6.50
N GLY A 126 1.42 -14.73 -5.39
CA GLY A 126 0.71 -14.22 -4.21
C GLY A 126 -0.81 -14.17 -4.35
N PRO A 127 -1.50 -13.30 -3.57
CA PRO A 127 -2.95 -13.22 -3.59
C PRO A 127 -3.49 -12.70 -4.94
N ILE A 128 -4.56 -13.30 -5.45
CA ILE A 128 -5.18 -13.00 -6.76
C ILE A 128 -5.42 -11.50 -6.98
N ASN A 129 -5.83 -10.76 -5.95
CA ASN A 129 -6.11 -9.33 -6.05
C ASN A 129 -4.87 -8.42 -5.82
N ARG A 130 -3.69 -9.01 -5.60
CA ARG A 130 -2.43 -8.31 -5.34
C ARG A 130 -1.23 -9.06 -5.91
N PRO A 131 -1.23 -9.41 -7.18
CA PRO A 131 -0.18 -10.21 -7.79
C PRO A 131 1.18 -9.53 -7.63
N GLY A 132 2.11 -10.19 -6.92
CA GLY A 132 3.47 -9.70 -6.70
C GLY A 132 3.60 -8.40 -5.87
N ILE A 133 2.52 -7.82 -5.36
CA ILE A 133 2.54 -6.52 -4.68
C ILE A 133 2.88 -6.69 -3.20
N VAL A 134 4.08 -6.26 -2.79
CA VAL A 134 4.58 -6.33 -1.41
C VAL A 134 4.24 -5.08 -0.59
N HIS A 135 4.21 -3.91 -1.21
CA HIS A 135 3.82 -2.65 -0.57
C HIS A 135 3.00 -1.77 -1.51
N ARG A 136 2.53 -0.64 -1.03
CA ARG A 136 1.64 0.22 -1.82
C ARG A 136 1.94 1.70 -1.64
N LEU A 137 1.54 2.48 -2.65
CA LEU A 137 1.39 3.92 -2.61
C LEU A 137 -0.10 4.28 -2.64
N ASP A 138 -0.46 5.45 -2.13
CA ASP A 138 -1.81 5.99 -2.29
C ASP A 138 -2.07 6.33 -3.77
N LYS A 139 -3.34 6.42 -4.17
CA LYS A 139 -3.74 6.73 -5.54
C LYS A 139 -2.99 7.92 -6.12
N ASP A 140 -2.92 9.01 -5.36
CA ASP A 140 -2.36 10.30 -5.81
C ASP A 140 -0.91 10.53 -5.35
N THR A 141 -0.27 9.54 -4.73
CA THR A 141 1.16 9.50 -4.45
C THR A 141 1.89 8.92 -5.64
N THR A 142 2.90 9.62 -6.13
CA THR A 142 3.77 9.21 -7.25
C THR A 142 5.05 8.54 -6.77
N GLY A 143 5.77 7.87 -7.67
CA GLY A 143 7.13 7.40 -7.43
C GLY A 143 7.29 5.88 -7.29
N LEU A 144 8.41 5.49 -6.71
CA LEU A 144 8.95 4.13 -6.76
C LEU A 144 8.16 3.10 -5.96
N LEU A 145 7.98 1.94 -6.58
CA LEU A 145 7.37 0.76 -5.99
C LEU A 145 8.05 -0.49 -6.56
N VAL A 146 8.42 -1.45 -5.70
CA VAL A 146 8.92 -2.77 -6.11
C VAL A 146 7.80 -3.80 -6.03
N CYS A 147 7.73 -4.66 -7.04
CA CYS A 147 6.84 -5.82 -7.09
C CYS A 147 7.65 -7.08 -7.41
N ALA A 148 7.21 -8.21 -6.87
CA ALA A 148 7.78 -9.52 -7.14
C ALA A 148 7.17 -10.13 -8.41
N ARG A 149 8.01 -10.75 -9.25
CA ARG A 149 7.58 -11.53 -10.42
C ARG A 149 7.55 -13.03 -10.13
N THR A 150 8.18 -13.47 -9.04
CA THR A 150 8.20 -14.86 -8.59
C THR A 150 7.68 -14.97 -7.15
N GLN A 151 7.21 -16.17 -6.77
CA GLN A 151 6.72 -16.43 -5.42
C GLN A 151 7.86 -16.32 -4.38
N GLU A 152 9.05 -16.79 -4.69
CA GLU A 152 10.25 -16.68 -3.84
C GLU A 152 10.61 -15.21 -3.58
N ALA A 153 10.60 -14.39 -4.64
CA ALA A 153 10.84 -12.95 -4.48
C ALA A 153 9.78 -12.26 -3.62
N LEU A 154 8.49 -12.66 -3.77
CA LEU A 154 7.40 -12.12 -2.95
C LEU A 154 7.60 -12.42 -1.47
N GLU A 155 7.95 -13.65 -1.13
CA GLU A 155 8.18 -14.09 0.25
C GLU A 155 9.38 -13.34 0.85
N THR A 156 10.51 -13.32 0.13
CA THR A 156 11.75 -12.64 0.59
C THR A 156 11.52 -11.14 0.79
N LEU A 157 10.91 -10.45 -0.17
CA LEU A 157 10.62 -9.02 -0.05
C LEU A 157 9.60 -8.71 1.05
N THR A 158 8.65 -9.62 1.29
CA THR A 158 7.67 -9.46 2.38
C THR A 158 8.36 -9.54 3.75
N VAL A 159 9.30 -10.47 3.92
CA VAL A 159 10.12 -10.58 5.14
C VAL A 159 10.98 -9.33 5.31
N ALA A 160 11.74 -8.95 4.28
CA ALA A 160 12.60 -7.76 4.30
C ALA A 160 11.83 -6.47 4.62
N LEU A 161 10.58 -6.35 4.12
CA LEU A 161 9.70 -5.24 4.46
C LEU A 161 9.29 -5.26 5.94
N GLY A 162 9.02 -6.44 6.49
CA GLY A 162 8.69 -6.64 7.91
C GLY A 162 9.87 -6.32 8.82
N GLU A 163 11.07 -6.66 8.43
CA GLU A 163 12.34 -6.42 9.12
C GLU A 163 12.91 -5.01 8.89
N ARG A 164 12.21 -4.17 8.08
CA ARG A 164 12.58 -2.78 7.76
C ARG A 164 13.85 -2.65 6.94
N GLU A 165 14.21 -3.68 6.21
CA GLU A 165 15.39 -3.73 5.33
C GLU A 165 15.16 -3.05 3.97
N ILE A 166 13.89 -2.79 3.61
CA ILE A 166 13.53 -2.01 2.42
C ILE A 166 13.44 -0.53 2.81
N GLU A 167 14.43 0.25 2.39
CA GLU A 167 14.46 1.69 2.62
C GLU A 167 13.56 2.40 1.60
N ARG A 168 12.63 3.20 2.10
CA ARG A 168 11.66 3.98 1.32
C ARG A 168 11.73 5.42 1.75
N VAL A 169 12.17 6.28 0.83
CA VAL A 169 12.32 7.72 1.07
C VAL A 169 11.37 8.48 0.18
N TYR A 170 10.70 9.44 0.78
CA TYR A 170 9.71 10.30 0.14
C TYR A 170 10.13 11.75 0.21
N LEU A 171 9.82 12.51 -0.83
CA LEU A 171 9.81 13.96 -0.83
C LEU A 171 8.38 14.44 -0.66
N THR A 172 8.18 15.48 0.15
CA THR A 172 6.86 16.08 0.35
C THR A 172 6.97 17.56 0.61
N ILE A 173 6.02 18.34 0.07
CA ILE A 173 5.87 19.75 0.44
C ILE A 173 4.74 19.83 1.48
N VAL A 174 5.02 20.49 2.59
CA VAL A 174 4.08 20.67 3.71
C VAL A 174 3.73 22.14 3.90
N ALA A 175 2.55 22.40 4.44
CA ALA A 175 2.16 23.73 4.90
C ALA A 175 2.84 24.03 6.24
N GLY A 176 3.48 25.20 6.35
CA GLY A 176 4.23 25.60 7.53
C GLY A 176 5.64 25.00 7.59
N ARG A 177 6.24 25.11 8.76
CA ARG A 177 7.59 24.61 9.06
C ARG A 177 7.53 23.73 10.31
N PRO A 178 8.19 22.55 10.32
CA PRO A 178 8.33 21.77 11.54
C PRO A 178 9.14 22.54 12.60
N ASP A 179 8.81 22.32 13.88
CA ASP A 179 9.51 22.97 15.02
C ASP A 179 11.00 22.59 15.08
N ALA A 180 11.34 21.38 14.62
CA ALA A 180 12.72 20.90 14.53
C ALA A 180 13.08 20.54 13.08
N PRO A 181 14.35 20.77 12.66
CA PRO A 181 14.80 20.45 11.31
C PRO A 181 14.83 18.94 11.01
N LYS A 182 14.89 18.11 12.03
CA LYS A 182 14.81 16.64 11.95
C LYS A 182 14.00 16.11 13.12
N GLY A 183 13.26 15.04 12.86
CA GLY A 183 12.48 14.41 13.92
C GLY A 183 11.95 13.03 13.53
N THR A 184 11.41 12.35 14.54
CA THR A 184 10.74 11.07 14.40
C THR A 184 9.32 11.19 14.94
N ILE A 185 8.35 10.83 14.12
CA ILE A 185 6.94 10.72 14.52
C ILE A 185 6.68 9.24 14.75
N ASP A 186 6.56 8.86 16.02
CA ASP A 186 6.28 7.51 16.47
C ASP A 186 4.87 7.48 17.09
N ALA A 187 3.88 7.16 16.27
CA ALA A 187 2.48 7.21 16.67
C ALA A 187 1.64 6.17 15.93
N PRO A 188 0.91 5.30 16.63
CA PRO A 188 0.12 4.25 16.00
C PRO A 188 -1.00 4.83 15.13
N ILE A 189 -1.27 4.18 13.98
CA ILE A 189 -2.29 4.62 13.02
C ILE A 189 -3.40 3.58 12.94
N GLY A 190 -4.63 4.05 13.12
CA GLY A 190 -5.87 3.29 13.00
C GLY A 190 -6.88 3.95 12.08
N ARG A 191 -7.99 3.25 11.83
CA ARG A 191 -9.10 3.80 11.05
C ARG A 191 -9.92 4.76 11.91
N SER A 192 -10.25 5.94 11.38
CA SER A 192 -11.07 6.91 12.10
C SER A 192 -12.48 6.35 12.40
N ARG A 193 -12.91 6.43 13.65
CA ARG A 193 -14.28 6.04 14.06
C ARG A 193 -15.33 6.98 13.49
N ARG A 194 -14.97 8.26 13.25
CA ARG A 194 -15.90 9.29 12.73
C ARG A 194 -16.03 9.29 11.21
N ALA A 195 -14.96 8.92 10.50
CA ALA A 195 -14.92 8.92 9.04
C ALA A 195 -14.15 7.67 8.55
N ARG A 196 -14.88 6.61 8.18
CA ARG A 196 -14.29 5.31 7.82
C ARG A 196 -13.30 5.32 6.65
N THR A 197 -13.33 6.36 5.82
CA THR A 197 -12.38 6.57 4.71
C THR A 197 -11.08 7.23 5.16
N ARG A 198 -10.98 7.70 6.41
CA ARG A 198 -9.81 8.40 6.96
C ARG A 198 -9.05 7.52 7.95
N MET A 199 -7.74 7.73 7.99
CA MET A 199 -6.86 7.21 9.02
C MET A 199 -6.61 8.29 10.08
N THR A 200 -6.23 7.88 11.28
CA THR A 200 -5.91 8.80 12.38
C THR A 200 -4.91 8.15 13.33
N ILE A 201 -4.21 8.95 14.11
CA ILE A 201 -3.45 8.45 15.25
C ILE A 201 -4.45 7.89 16.27
N SER A 202 -4.18 6.68 16.75
CA SER A 202 -5.04 5.96 17.69
C SER A 202 -4.22 4.92 18.44
N GLU A 203 -4.35 4.86 19.77
CA GLU A 203 -3.69 3.86 20.61
C GLU A 203 -4.06 2.41 20.22
N GLU A 204 -5.27 2.21 19.70
CA GLU A 204 -5.71 0.91 19.15
C GLU A 204 -5.19 0.66 17.73
N GLY A 205 -4.44 1.60 17.16
CA GLY A 205 -3.86 1.53 15.82
C GLY A 205 -2.69 0.56 15.75
N ARG A 206 -2.18 0.39 14.52
CA ARG A 206 -0.95 -0.39 14.28
C ARG A 206 0.24 0.55 14.40
N GLU A 207 1.33 0.08 15.01
CA GLU A 207 2.60 0.82 15.11
C GLU A 207 2.99 1.42 13.78
N ALA A 208 3.40 2.69 13.83
CA ALA A 208 3.81 3.45 12.66
C ALA A 208 4.89 4.46 13.05
N ARG A 209 5.99 4.47 12.28
CA ARG A 209 7.11 5.36 12.52
C ARG A 209 7.58 6.01 11.22
N THR A 210 7.71 7.35 11.27
CA THR A 210 8.16 8.18 10.14
C THR A 210 9.26 9.12 10.64
N HIS A 211 10.42 9.09 9.99
CA HIS A 211 11.48 10.08 10.19
C HIS A 211 11.32 11.19 9.16
N TYR A 212 11.58 12.43 9.56
CA TYR A 212 11.58 13.56 8.63
C TYR A 212 12.84 14.42 8.79
N GLU A 213 13.23 15.04 7.70
CA GLU A 213 14.30 16.01 7.61
C GLU A 213 13.84 17.20 6.76
N LEU A 214 14.01 18.41 7.29
CA LEU A 214 13.75 19.65 6.58
C LEU A 214 14.87 19.91 5.58
N LEU A 215 14.52 19.97 4.30
CA LEU A 215 15.46 20.28 3.22
C LEU A 215 15.46 21.77 2.89
N GLU A 216 14.27 22.34 2.70
CA GLU A 216 14.09 23.77 2.38
C GLU A 216 12.86 24.31 3.12
N SER A 217 12.84 25.62 3.35
CA SER A 217 11.72 26.32 3.97
C SER A 217 11.50 27.67 3.29
N TRP A 218 10.25 28.02 3.02
CA TRP A 218 9.83 29.22 2.32
C TRP A 218 8.75 29.97 3.06
N ALA A 219 8.84 31.31 3.10
CA ALA A 219 7.85 32.18 3.73
C ALA A 219 6.73 32.60 2.74
N ASN A 220 7.05 32.68 1.46
CA ASN A 220 6.16 33.18 0.42
C ASN A 220 5.85 32.12 -0.66
N PRO A 221 4.64 32.11 -1.26
CA PRO A 221 3.48 32.97 -1.01
C PRO A 221 2.74 32.62 0.28
N LYS A 222 3.04 31.49 0.89
CA LYS A 222 2.62 31.00 2.20
C LYS A 222 3.75 30.20 2.79
N GLU A 223 3.86 30.17 4.11
CA GLU A 223 4.85 29.35 4.76
C GLU A 223 4.69 27.88 4.37
N ALA A 224 5.75 27.32 3.82
CA ALA A 224 5.81 25.93 3.36
C ALA A 224 7.23 25.38 3.51
N SER A 225 7.36 24.07 3.49
CA SER A 225 8.66 23.40 3.59
C SER A 225 8.72 22.16 2.73
N LEU A 226 9.90 21.88 2.17
CA LEU A 226 10.25 20.64 1.54
C LEU A 226 10.87 19.70 2.58
N LEU A 227 10.27 18.54 2.75
CA LEU A 227 10.76 17.53 3.69
C LEU A 227 11.17 16.25 2.93
N ARG A 228 12.21 15.61 3.45
CA ARG A 228 12.59 14.22 3.16
C ARG A 228 12.04 13.34 4.27
N CYS A 229 11.22 12.36 3.95
CA CYS A 229 10.60 11.45 4.90
C CYS A 229 11.07 10.02 4.65
N LYS A 230 11.57 9.32 5.69
CA LYS A 230 11.95 7.91 5.65
C LYS A 230 10.96 7.09 6.48
N LEU A 231 10.48 5.98 5.92
CA LEU A 231 9.51 5.11 6.55
C LEU A 231 10.15 3.86 7.14
N GLU A 232 9.85 3.55 8.42
CA GLU A 232 10.07 2.21 8.99
C GLU A 232 8.85 1.31 8.80
N SER A 233 7.67 1.86 8.71
CA SER A 233 6.40 1.15 8.48
C SER A 233 5.66 1.74 7.27
N GLY A 234 4.64 1.04 6.76
CA GLY A 234 3.87 1.49 5.58
C GLY A 234 2.36 1.38 5.83
N ARG A 235 1.81 2.17 6.78
CA ARG A 235 0.37 2.20 7.02
C ARG A 235 -0.32 3.11 6.00
N THR A 236 -1.57 2.83 5.71
CA THR A 236 -2.38 3.67 4.82
C THR A 236 -2.32 5.13 5.26
N HIS A 237 -2.00 6.04 4.34
CA HIS A 237 -1.87 7.48 4.55
C HIS A 237 -0.85 7.88 5.65
N GLN A 238 0.13 7.05 5.97
CA GLN A 238 1.00 7.23 7.15
C GLN A 238 1.67 8.59 7.20
N ILE A 239 2.44 8.98 6.17
CA ILE A 239 3.15 10.27 6.12
C ILE A 239 2.16 11.42 6.27
N ARG A 240 1.02 11.36 5.58
CA ARG A 240 -0.02 12.38 5.58
C ARG A 240 -0.64 12.60 6.97
N VAL A 241 -0.92 11.51 7.68
CA VAL A 241 -1.48 11.52 9.05
C VAL A 241 -0.44 12.02 10.04
N HIS A 242 0.80 11.54 9.94
CA HIS A 242 1.89 11.90 10.84
C HIS A 242 2.26 13.39 10.73
N LEU A 243 2.45 13.89 9.50
CA LEU A 243 2.80 15.30 9.29
C LEU A 243 1.67 16.25 9.73
N ARG A 244 0.40 15.85 9.52
CA ARG A 244 -0.73 16.59 10.09
C ARG A 244 -0.67 16.67 11.63
N ALA A 245 -0.26 15.60 12.30
CA ALA A 245 -0.22 15.54 13.75
C ALA A 245 0.82 16.51 14.37
N ILE A 246 1.86 16.85 13.61
CA ILE A 246 2.86 17.87 13.99
C ILE A 246 2.55 19.24 13.36
N ASN A 247 1.31 19.51 12.98
CA ASN A 247 0.80 20.76 12.40
C ASN A 247 1.45 21.17 11.06
N THR A 248 2.12 20.27 10.36
CA THR A 248 2.69 20.49 9.03
C THR A 248 2.06 19.55 8.01
N PRO A 249 0.76 19.71 7.69
CA PRO A 249 0.08 18.82 6.77
C PRO A 249 0.63 18.94 5.33
N VAL A 250 0.59 17.83 4.58
CA VAL A 250 1.00 17.80 3.18
C VAL A 250 0.16 18.78 2.37
N LEU A 251 0.80 19.61 1.54
CA LEU A 251 0.11 20.53 0.63
C LEU A 251 -0.65 19.77 -0.46
N GLY A 252 -1.81 20.29 -0.85
CA GLY A 252 -2.70 19.69 -1.83
C GLY A 252 -3.49 18.49 -1.31
N ASP A 253 -3.30 18.08 -0.05
CA ASP A 253 -4.03 16.97 0.55
C ASP A 253 -5.44 17.41 0.96
N SER A 254 -6.43 17.04 0.17
CA SER A 254 -7.85 17.36 0.40
C SER A 254 -8.45 16.65 1.62
N ILE A 255 -7.79 15.59 2.13
CA ILE A 255 -8.29 14.79 3.26
C ILE A 255 -7.71 15.27 4.59
N TYR A 256 -6.39 15.52 4.64
CA TYR A 256 -5.66 15.82 5.87
C TYR A 256 -5.05 17.22 5.89
N GLY A 257 -4.89 17.83 4.73
CA GLY A 257 -4.20 19.10 4.56
C GLY A 257 -5.11 20.28 4.32
N LYS A 258 -4.50 21.31 3.75
CA LYS A 258 -5.16 22.50 3.21
C LYS A 258 -4.97 22.52 1.69
N PRO A 259 -5.87 23.16 0.93
CA PRO A 259 -5.68 23.36 -0.50
C PRO A 259 -4.30 23.97 -0.79
N ASP A 260 -3.62 23.47 -1.81
CA ASP A 260 -2.36 24.04 -2.25
C ASP A 260 -2.58 25.40 -2.91
N PRO A 261 -1.58 26.30 -2.88
CA PRO A 261 -1.71 27.64 -3.47
C PRO A 261 -1.63 27.64 -5.00
N PHE A 262 -1.34 26.50 -5.63
CA PHE A 262 -1.14 26.38 -7.09
C PHE A 262 -2.27 25.63 -7.79
N GLY A 263 -3.23 25.07 -7.03
CA GLY A 263 -4.36 24.33 -7.59
C GLY A 263 -3.98 22.96 -8.17
N ILE A 264 -2.87 22.36 -7.70
CA ILE A 264 -2.42 21.03 -8.16
C ILE A 264 -3.44 19.93 -7.81
N GLY A 265 -4.15 20.07 -6.68
CA GLY A 265 -5.32 19.25 -6.34
C GLY A 265 -4.99 17.83 -5.87
N ARG A 266 -3.72 17.53 -5.59
CA ARG A 266 -3.26 16.25 -5.04
C ARG A 266 -2.25 16.43 -3.91
N PRO A 267 -2.06 15.46 -3.02
CA PRO A 267 -0.97 15.50 -2.05
C PRO A 267 0.38 15.62 -2.75
N LEU A 268 1.16 16.67 -2.44
CA LEU A 268 2.53 16.82 -2.92
C LEU A 268 3.44 15.86 -2.14
N LEU A 269 3.30 14.58 -2.46
CA LEU A 269 4.01 13.46 -1.88
C LEU A 269 4.51 12.53 -2.99
N HIS A 270 5.80 12.20 -2.96
CA HIS A 270 6.50 11.45 -3.99
C HIS A 270 7.47 10.46 -3.38
N ALA A 271 7.39 9.18 -3.72
CA ALA A 271 8.33 8.12 -3.34
C ALA A 271 9.59 8.23 -4.20
N ALA A 272 10.57 9.00 -3.73
CA ALA A 272 11.74 9.42 -4.51
C ALA A 272 12.87 8.40 -4.53
N GLU A 273 13.08 7.67 -3.41
CA GLU A 273 14.19 6.72 -3.31
C GLU A 273 13.69 5.38 -2.78
N LEU A 274 14.22 4.30 -3.35
CA LEU A 274 13.92 2.93 -2.95
C LEU A 274 15.22 2.12 -2.96
N SER A 275 15.58 1.55 -1.81
CA SER A 275 16.79 0.72 -1.69
C SER A 275 16.48 -0.56 -0.93
N PHE A 276 16.99 -1.68 -1.41
CA PHE A 276 16.80 -3.00 -0.82
C PHE A 276 17.84 -3.99 -1.34
N GLN A 277 17.96 -5.14 -0.70
CA GLN A 277 18.73 -6.24 -1.22
C GLN A 277 17.88 -7.07 -2.18
N HIS A 278 18.38 -7.35 -3.37
CA HIS A 278 17.68 -8.17 -4.36
C HIS A 278 17.31 -9.54 -3.78
N PRO A 279 16.04 -9.98 -3.90
CA PRO A 279 15.53 -11.16 -3.17
C PRO A 279 16.29 -12.46 -3.46
N VAL A 280 16.77 -12.65 -4.69
CA VAL A 280 17.45 -13.86 -5.13
C VAL A 280 18.96 -13.63 -5.19
N SER A 281 19.46 -12.69 -5.98
CA SER A 281 20.90 -12.47 -6.19
C SER A 281 21.63 -11.83 -5.00
N LYS A 282 20.89 -11.33 -4.00
CA LYS A 282 21.41 -10.66 -2.78
C LYS A 282 22.25 -9.40 -3.04
N LYS A 283 22.23 -8.86 -4.25
CA LYS A 283 22.90 -7.60 -4.60
C LYS A 283 22.13 -6.41 -3.99
N ASN A 284 22.85 -5.41 -3.50
CA ASN A 284 22.25 -4.17 -3.06
C ASN A 284 21.73 -3.38 -4.27
N MET A 285 20.46 -3.02 -4.25
CA MET A 285 19.77 -2.27 -5.28
C MET A 285 19.37 -0.90 -4.73
N SER A 286 19.53 0.15 -5.54
CA SER A 286 19.11 1.50 -5.19
C SER A 286 18.57 2.20 -6.43
N PHE A 287 17.40 2.82 -6.29
CA PHE A 287 16.67 3.47 -7.36
C PHE A 287 16.26 4.87 -6.94
N LEU A 288 16.29 5.80 -7.89
CA LEU A 288 15.86 7.18 -7.74
C LEU A 288 14.78 7.49 -8.78
N ALA A 289 13.69 8.12 -8.37
CA ALA A 289 12.73 8.72 -9.26
C ALA A 289 12.87 10.24 -9.23
N PRO A 290 12.94 10.92 -10.38
CA PRO A 290 12.91 12.38 -10.44
C PRO A 290 11.57 12.90 -9.91
N MET A 291 11.56 14.10 -9.37
CA MET A 291 10.30 14.78 -9.01
C MET A 291 9.39 14.84 -10.24
N PRO A 292 8.09 14.54 -10.12
CA PRO A 292 7.16 14.71 -11.22
C PRO A 292 6.99 16.21 -11.54
N PRO A 293 6.63 16.57 -12.80
CA PRO A 293 6.63 17.98 -13.26
C PRO A 293 5.80 18.93 -12.40
N ASP A 294 4.65 18.50 -11.90
CA ASP A 294 3.79 19.29 -11.02
C ASP A 294 4.41 19.55 -9.64
N PHE A 295 5.17 18.59 -9.12
CA PHE A 295 5.90 18.72 -7.86
C PHE A 295 7.12 19.66 -8.05
N GLU A 296 7.88 19.46 -9.12
CA GLU A 296 9.03 20.30 -9.46
C GLU A 296 8.60 21.76 -9.68
N MET A 297 7.52 21.98 -10.45
CA MET A 297 6.93 23.32 -10.65
C MET A 297 6.57 23.99 -9.30
N ALA A 298 6.01 23.23 -8.35
CA ALA A 298 5.68 23.76 -7.04
C ALA A 298 6.94 24.20 -6.27
N VAL A 299 7.99 23.36 -6.25
CA VAL A 299 9.28 23.68 -5.61
C VAL A 299 9.89 24.95 -6.23
N ASP A 300 9.96 25.03 -7.56
CA ASP A 300 10.55 26.16 -8.27
C ASP A 300 9.76 27.45 -8.04
N THR A 301 8.43 27.34 -7.97
CA THR A 301 7.59 28.52 -7.68
C THR A 301 7.80 29.03 -6.25
N PHE A 302 7.98 28.15 -5.27
CA PHE A 302 8.32 28.55 -3.92
C PHE A 302 9.71 29.20 -3.85
N ARG A 303 10.70 28.60 -4.52
CA ARG A 303 12.07 29.14 -4.59
C ARG A 303 12.09 30.54 -5.22
N ALA A 304 11.40 30.72 -6.35
CA ALA A 304 11.33 32.00 -7.06
C ALA A 304 10.65 33.12 -6.27
N ARG A 305 9.72 32.79 -5.36
CA ARG A 305 8.97 33.78 -4.56
C ARG A 305 9.56 34.01 -3.17
N ASN A 306 10.58 33.29 -2.80
CA ASN A 306 11.25 33.38 -1.51
C ASN A 306 12.50 34.30 -1.55
N ILE A 307 12.71 35.02 -2.66
CA ILE A 307 13.79 36.02 -2.88
C ILE A 307 13.40 37.33 -2.25
#